data_9e64a1a39b10d14349dac6d95986b02c
#
_entry.id   9e64a1a39b10d14349dac6d95986b02c
#
_cell.length_a   1.000
_cell.length_b   1.000
_cell.length_c   1.000
_cell.angle_alpha   90.00
_cell.angle_beta   90.00
_cell.angle_gamma   90.00
#
_symmetry.space_group_name_H-M   'P 1'
#
loop_
_entity.id
_entity.type
_entity.pdbx_description
1 polymer ?
#
loop_
_entity_poly.entity_id
_entity_poly.type
_entity_poly.pdbx_seq_one_letter_code
_entity_poly.pdbx_strand_id
1 'polypeptide(L)'
;MDCGVKHNIIRCLLKRDVEVIRVPWDYDYTGMEFDGLFISNGPGDPDTCDAAVQHIRKAMQNDKLPIFGICMGNQLLSKAGGAKIYKLKYGHRSHNQPVRMVGTERCFITSQNHGYAVDNNTLTEDWEPLFINMNDGSNEGIRHKCNPWFSAQFHPEAASGPTDTEFLFDDFVKLL
;
A
#
# COMPACT_ATOMS: atom_id res chain seq x y z
N MET A 1 -1.61 -3.07 10.78
CA MET A 1 -0.54 -4.10 10.72
C MET A 1 0.81 -3.41 10.57
N ASP A 2 1.74 -3.72 11.45
CA ASP A 2 3.07 -3.10 11.52
C ASP A 2 4.12 -4.03 10.89
N CYS A 3 4.57 -3.68 9.69
CA CYS A 3 5.66 -4.35 8.98
C CYS A 3 7.02 -3.65 9.18
N GLY A 4 7.07 -2.62 10.02
CA GLY A 4 8.22 -1.71 10.19
C GLY A 4 7.78 -0.26 9.96
N VAL A 5 6.68 0.13 10.59
CA VAL A 5 5.95 1.37 10.33
C VAL A 5 6.79 2.61 10.61
N LYS A 6 6.84 3.54 9.65
CA LYS A 6 7.36 4.89 9.87
C LYS A 6 6.39 5.66 10.78
N HIS A 7 6.92 6.29 11.81
CA HIS A 7 6.11 7.07 12.75
C HIS A 7 5.24 8.14 12.08
N ASN A 8 5.67 8.65 10.92
CA ASN A 8 4.88 9.66 10.22
C ASN A 8 3.58 9.10 9.64
N ILE A 9 3.52 7.82 9.28
CA ILE A 9 2.27 7.15 8.88
C ILE A 9 1.25 7.22 10.04
N ILE A 10 1.70 6.85 11.25
CA ILE A 10 0.84 6.93 12.44
C ILE A 10 0.37 8.36 12.69
N ARG A 11 1.28 9.35 12.56
CA ARG A 11 0.93 10.77 12.70
C ARG A 11 -0.09 11.23 11.65
N CYS A 12 0.02 10.76 10.41
CA CYS A 12 -0.93 11.07 9.35
C CYS A 12 -2.35 10.55 9.66
N LEU A 13 -2.47 9.37 10.26
CA LEU A 13 -3.74 8.81 10.71
C LEU A 13 -4.28 9.58 11.93
N LEU A 14 -3.45 9.79 12.95
CA LEU A 14 -3.86 10.52 14.17
C LEU A 14 -4.31 11.96 13.89
N LYS A 15 -3.70 12.65 12.92
CA LYS A 15 -4.13 14.00 12.48
C LYS A 15 -5.55 14.02 11.90
N ARG A 16 -6.10 12.87 11.54
CA ARG A 16 -7.42 12.69 10.94
C ARG A 16 -8.42 12.07 11.92
N ASP A 17 -8.11 12.17 13.22
CA ASP A 17 -8.95 11.67 14.32
C ASP A 17 -9.24 10.17 14.26
N VAL A 18 -8.32 9.39 13.69
CA VAL A 18 -8.39 7.93 13.64
C VAL A 18 -7.71 7.34 14.87
N GLU A 19 -8.39 6.47 15.60
CA GLU A 19 -7.77 5.61 16.60
C GLU A 19 -6.92 4.54 15.91
N VAL A 20 -5.67 4.36 16.36
CA VAL A 20 -4.73 3.42 15.72
C VAL A 20 -4.40 2.27 16.68
N ILE A 21 -4.87 1.08 16.34
CA ILE A 21 -4.47 -0.16 17.01
C ILE A 21 -3.29 -0.76 16.24
N ARG A 22 -2.10 -0.77 16.85
CA ARG A 22 -0.89 -1.27 16.24
C ARG A 22 -0.67 -2.74 16.60
N VAL A 23 -0.64 -3.62 15.61
CA VAL A 23 -0.39 -5.06 15.76
C VAL A 23 0.83 -5.50 14.93
N PRO A 24 1.63 -6.49 15.38
CA PRO A 24 2.72 -7.04 14.57
C PRO A 24 2.25 -7.60 13.23
N TRP A 25 3.16 -7.70 12.26
CA TRP A 25 2.86 -8.16 10.91
C TRP A 25 2.32 -9.60 10.83
N ASP A 26 2.68 -10.43 11.79
CA ASP A 26 2.29 -11.84 11.93
C ASP A 26 1.15 -12.07 12.95
N TYR A 27 0.59 -10.99 13.51
CA TYR A 27 -0.50 -11.08 14.47
C TYR A 27 -1.81 -11.47 13.78
N ASP A 28 -2.51 -12.47 14.32
CA ASP A 28 -3.86 -12.84 13.87
C ASP A 28 -4.88 -11.92 14.54
N TYR A 29 -5.36 -10.94 13.78
CA TYR A 29 -6.40 -10.00 14.20
C TYR A 29 -7.82 -10.47 13.85
N THR A 30 -7.99 -11.75 13.48
CA THR A 30 -9.31 -12.38 13.27
C THR A 30 -10.07 -12.37 14.59
N GLY A 31 -11.22 -11.71 14.63
CA GLY A 31 -12.02 -11.56 15.86
C GLY A 31 -11.78 -10.24 16.62
N MET A 32 -10.89 -9.38 16.15
CA MET A 32 -10.85 -7.97 16.58
C MET A 32 -11.90 -7.16 15.81
N GLU A 33 -12.52 -6.19 16.48
CA GLU A 33 -13.37 -5.20 15.83
C GLU A 33 -12.53 -3.99 15.44
N PHE A 34 -12.61 -3.58 14.17
CA PHE A 34 -11.97 -2.39 13.60
C PHE A 34 -12.64 -1.97 12.30
N ASP A 35 -12.59 -0.70 11.99
CA ASP A 35 -13.28 -0.11 10.83
C ASP A 35 -12.47 -0.17 9.54
N GLY A 36 -11.15 -0.37 9.61
CA GLY A 36 -10.28 -0.49 8.43
C GLY A 36 -8.92 -1.12 8.74
N LEU A 37 -8.34 -1.77 7.74
CA LEU A 37 -7.01 -2.37 7.82
C LEU A 37 -5.99 -1.50 7.10
N PHE A 38 -5.03 -0.97 7.86
CA PHE A 38 -3.86 -0.29 7.31
C PHE A 38 -2.63 -1.22 7.35
N ILE A 39 -1.99 -1.44 6.20
CA ILE A 39 -0.80 -2.27 6.07
C ILE A 39 0.40 -1.35 5.85
N SER A 40 1.28 -1.26 6.84
CA SER A 40 2.36 -0.29 6.82
C SER A 40 3.48 -0.64 5.84
N ASN A 41 4.36 0.32 5.63
CA ASN A 41 5.67 0.07 5.06
C ASN A 41 6.51 -0.86 5.96
N GLY A 42 7.57 -1.42 5.41
CA GLY A 42 8.53 -2.24 6.16
C GLY A 42 9.74 -2.62 5.32
N PRO A 43 10.81 -3.09 5.96
CA PRO A 43 11.99 -3.61 5.28
C PRO A 43 11.80 -5.07 4.87
N GLY A 44 12.71 -5.55 4.04
CA GLY A 44 12.87 -6.97 3.76
C GLY A 44 12.28 -7.43 2.43
N ASP A 45 12.12 -8.73 2.34
CA ASP A 45 11.60 -9.42 1.17
C ASP A 45 10.13 -9.80 1.40
N PRO A 46 9.17 -9.35 0.57
CA PRO A 46 7.76 -9.69 0.71
C PRO A 46 7.47 -11.18 0.61
N ASP A 47 8.39 -11.97 0.05
CA ASP A 47 8.23 -13.43 -0.04
C ASP A 47 8.46 -14.15 1.29
N THR A 48 9.01 -13.48 2.29
CA THR A 48 9.18 -14.02 3.65
C THR A 48 8.00 -13.72 4.59
N CYS A 49 6.97 -13.02 4.11
CA CYS A 49 5.86 -12.53 4.92
C CYS A 49 4.54 -13.29 4.68
N ASP A 50 4.58 -14.61 4.49
CA ASP A 50 3.39 -15.41 4.16
C ASP A 50 2.29 -15.33 5.23
N ALA A 51 2.64 -15.26 6.51
CA ALA A 51 1.66 -15.09 7.60
C ALA A 51 0.84 -13.81 7.40
N ALA A 52 1.50 -12.68 7.11
CA ALA A 52 0.81 -11.42 6.83
C ALA A 52 -0.15 -11.54 5.62
N VAL A 53 0.32 -12.18 4.54
CA VAL A 53 -0.52 -12.40 3.34
C VAL A 53 -1.77 -13.21 3.67
N GLN A 54 -1.65 -14.25 4.53
CA GLN A 54 -2.80 -15.05 4.95
C GLN A 54 -3.79 -14.23 5.81
N HIS A 55 -3.28 -13.40 6.73
CA HIS A 55 -4.14 -12.52 7.53
C HIS A 55 -4.85 -11.46 6.69
N ILE A 56 -4.17 -10.89 5.69
CA ILE A 56 -4.79 -9.96 4.73
C ILE A 56 -5.89 -10.67 3.93
N ARG A 57 -5.66 -11.90 3.44
CA ARG A 57 -6.69 -12.69 2.75
C ARG A 57 -7.91 -12.98 3.61
N LYS A 58 -7.72 -13.23 4.92
CA LYS A 58 -8.84 -13.37 5.86
C LYS A 58 -9.63 -12.06 5.98
N ALA A 59 -8.94 -10.92 6.11
CA ALA A 59 -9.58 -9.60 6.17
C ALA A 59 -10.37 -9.29 4.88
N MET A 60 -9.84 -9.67 3.73
CA MET A 60 -10.50 -9.50 2.41
C MET A 60 -11.79 -10.31 2.26
N GLN A 61 -12.10 -11.25 3.16
CA GLN A 61 -13.41 -11.93 3.18
C GLN A 61 -14.55 -10.98 3.54
N ASN A 62 -14.25 -9.86 4.20
CA ASN A 62 -15.18 -8.74 4.35
C ASN A 62 -14.93 -7.73 3.23
N ASP A 63 -15.70 -7.82 2.17
CA ASP A 63 -15.59 -7.00 0.96
C ASP A 63 -15.88 -5.50 1.19
N LYS A 64 -16.47 -5.14 2.35
CA LYS A 64 -16.75 -3.77 2.77
C LYS A 64 -15.66 -3.16 3.64
N LEU A 65 -14.75 -3.98 4.19
CA LEU A 65 -13.66 -3.49 5.04
C LEU A 65 -12.65 -2.70 4.20
N PRO A 66 -12.44 -1.40 4.46
CA PRO A 66 -11.40 -0.64 3.78
C PRO A 66 -10.00 -1.17 4.06
N ILE A 67 -9.18 -1.31 3.00
CA ILE A 67 -7.79 -1.75 3.13
C ILE A 67 -6.88 -0.78 2.38
N PHE A 68 -5.87 -0.24 3.07
CA PHE A 68 -4.85 0.59 2.46
C PHE A 68 -3.44 0.08 2.79
N GLY A 69 -2.61 -0.14 1.76
CA GLY A 69 -1.23 -0.61 1.89
C GLY A 69 -0.19 0.37 1.38
N ILE A 70 0.90 0.59 2.14
CA ILE A 70 2.02 1.46 1.72
C ILE A 70 3.31 0.64 1.61
N CYS A 71 4.01 0.76 0.49
CA CYS A 71 5.33 0.18 0.20
C CYS A 71 5.32 -1.35 0.39
N MET A 72 5.83 -1.89 1.50
CA MET A 72 5.68 -3.31 1.84
C MET A 72 4.19 -3.70 1.87
N GLY A 73 3.32 -2.84 2.41
CA GLY A 73 1.88 -3.06 2.43
C GLY A 73 1.24 -3.16 1.05
N ASN A 74 1.72 -2.40 0.05
CA ASN A 74 1.33 -2.56 -1.35
C ASN A 74 1.69 -3.97 -1.86
N GLN A 75 2.90 -4.43 -1.59
CA GLN A 75 3.39 -5.73 -2.05
C GLN A 75 2.60 -6.88 -1.40
N LEU A 76 2.34 -6.80 -0.09
CA LEU A 76 1.58 -7.83 0.64
C LEU A 76 0.10 -7.87 0.23
N LEU A 77 -0.53 -6.71 0.03
CA LEU A 77 -1.90 -6.62 -0.47
C LEU A 77 -2.00 -7.20 -1.89
N SER A 78 -1.03 -6.90 -2.75
CA SER A 78 -0.97 -7.43 -4.12
C SER A 78 -0.80 -8.96 -4.12
N LYS A 79 0.07 -9.51 -3.26
CA LYS A 79 0.20 -10.97 -3.08
C LYS A 79 -1.10 -11.60 -2.55
N ALA A 80 -1.78 -10.94 -1.62
CA ALA A 80 -3.06 -11.41 -1.12
C ALA A 80 -4.13 -11.45 -2.22
N GLY A 81 -4.11 -10.46 -3.12
CA GLY A 81 -4.95 -10.39 -4.33
C GLY A 81 -4.52 -11.33 -5.47
N GLY A 82 -3.46 -12.12 -5.29
CA GLY A 82 -3.01 -13.12 -6.27
C GLY A 82 -1.94 -12.66 -7.25
N ALA A 83 -1.49 -11.39 -7.18
CA ALA A 83 -0.43 -10.88 -8.04
C ALA A 83 0.96 -11.38 -7.60
N LYS A 84 1.89 -11.38 -8.54
CA LYS A 84 3.30 -11.68 -8.30
C LYS A 84 4.11 -10.40 -8.07
N ILE A 85 5.12 -10.53 -7.23
CA ILE A 85 6.10 -9.49 -6.96
C ILE A 85 7.42 -9.89 -7.61
N TYR A 86 8.13 -8.93 -8.16
CA TYR A 86 9.46 -9.17 -8.73
C TYR A 86 10.47 -8.18 -8.18
N LYS A 87 11.74 -8.58 -8.16
CA LYS A 87 12.85 -7.73 -7.72
C LYS A 87 13.28 -6.82 -8.86
N LEU A 88 13.27 -5.51 -8.62
CA LEU A 88 13.81 -4.53 -9.55
C LEU A 88 15.32 -4.64 -9.65
N LYS A 89 15.89 -4.40 -10.83
CA LYS A 89 17.35 -4.44 -11.05
C LYS A 89 18.09 -3.44 -10.16
N TYR A 90 17.57 -2.23 -9.99
CA TYR A 90 18.20 -1.16 -9.22
C TYR A 90 17.36 -0.68 -8.03
N GLY A 91 16.04 -0.88 -8.07
CA GLY A 91 15.07 -0.32 -7.14
C GLY A 91 14.90 1.20 -7.29
N HIS A 92 13.92 1.75 -6.60
CA HIS A 92 13.66 3.19 -6.57
C HIS A 92 14.02 3.74 -5.19
N ARG A 93 15.01 4.64 -5.14
CA ARG A 93 15.54 5.22 -3.90
C ARG A 93 15.83 6.70 -4.09
N SER A 94 14.76 7.51 -4.07
CA SER A 94 14.87 8.96 -4.19
C SER A 94 13.57 9.66 -3.80
N HIS A 95 13.61 10.99 -3.68
CA HIS A 95 12.45 11.84 -3.38
C HIS A 95 11.85 12.52 -4.61
N ASN A 96 12.24 12.10 -5.82
CA ASN A 96 11.82 12.72 -7.08
C ASN A 96 11.35 11.71 -8.13
N GLN A 97 10.70 10.65 -7.69
CA GLN A 97 10.13 9.64 -8.58
C GLN A 97 8.76 10.11 -9.10
N PRO A 98 8.62 10.32 -10.42
CA PRO A 98 7.34 10.74 -10.99
C PRO A 98 6.42 9.55 -11.16
N VAL A 99 5.18 9.67 -10.68
CA VAL A 99 4.12 8.67 -10.87
C VAL A 99 2.91 9.31 -11.51
N ARG A 100 2.21 8.56 -12.34
CA ARG A 100 0.93 8.94 -12.92
C ARG A 100 -0.19 8.11 -12.29
N MET A 101 -1.28 8.77 -11.92
CA MET A 101 -2.50 8.11 -11.49
C MET A 101 -3.27 7.59 -12.71
N VAL A 102 -3.46 6.29 -12.79
CA VAL A 102 -4.08 5.62 -13.95
C VAL A 102 -5.54 6.07 -14.11
N GLY A 103 -5.94 6.28 -15.36
CA GLY A 103 -7.28 6.79 -15.71
C GLY A 103 -7.46 8.28 -15.52
N THR A 104 -6.39 9.02 -15.18
CA THR A 104 -6.39 10.48 -15.03
C THR A 104 -5.16 11.09 -15.68
N GLU A 105 -5.12 12.43 -15.79
CA GLU A 105 -3.93 13.18 -16.19
C GLU A 105 -3.06 13.64 -15.00
N ARG A 106 -3.42 13.21 -13.78
CA ARG A 106 -2.70 13.62 -12.57
C ARG A 106 -1.38 12.89 -12.45
N CYS A 107 -0.32 13.66 -12.29
CA CYS A 107 1.03 13.20 -12.03
C CYS A 107 1.54 13.79 -10.71
N PHE A 108 2.35 13.02 -9.99
CA PHE A 108 2.90 13.41 -8.70
C PHE A 108 4.39 13.11 -8.67
N ILE A 109 5.13 13.93 -7.93
CA ILE A 109 6.49 13.59 -7.53
C ILE A 109 6.41 12.88 -6.19
N THR A 110 7.06 11.72 -6.06
CA THR A 110 6.94 10.86 -4.89
C THR A 110 8.28 10.51 -4.27
N SER A 111 8.25 10.22 -2.96
CA SER A 111 9.37 9.64 -2.24
C SER A 111 9.28 8.13 -2.29
N GLN A 112 10.37 7.47 -2.69
CA GLN A 112 10.42 6.01 -2.84
C GLN A 112 11.67 5.43 -2.22
N ASN A 113 11.55 4.25 -1.62
CA ASN A 113 12.66 3.44 -1.14
C ASN A 113 12.27 1.97 -1.15
N HIS A 114 12.28 1.35 -2.33
CA HIS A 114 11.93 -0.06 -2.48
C HIS A 114 12.75 -0.76 -3.55
N GLY A 115 12.92 -2.07 -3.42
CA GLY A 115 13.62 -2.93 -4.38
C GLY A 115 12.73 -3.92 -5.10
N TYR A 116 11.43 -3.94 -4.80
CA TYR A 116 10.45 -4.85 -5.39
C TYR A 116 9.29 -4.07 -5.98
N ALA A 117 8.66 -4.64 -7.01
CA ALA A 117 7.47 -4.09 -7.65
C ALA A 117 6.44 -5.19 -7.96
N VAL A 118 5.19 -4.80 -8.11
CA VAL A 118 4.09 -5.67 -8.54
C VAL A 118 4.20 -5.90 -10.05
N ASP A 119 4.09 -7.15 -10.49
CA ASP A 119 3.99 -7.48 -11.91
C ASP A 119 2.55 -7.25 -12.40
N ASN A 120 2.34 -6.19 -13.17
CA ASN A 120 1.05 -5.81 -13.73
C ASN A 120 0.38 -6.93 -14.54
N ASN A 121 1.18 -7.80 -15.19
CA ASN A 121 0.65 -8.88 -16.02
C ASN A 121 0.05 -10.02 -15.18
N THR A 122 0.25 -10.02 -13.89
CA THR A 122 -0.25 -11.03 -12.97
C THR A 122 -1.42 -10.56 -12.12
N LEU A 123 -1.84 -9.30 -12.27
CA LEU A 123 -3.06 -8.80 -11.64
C LEU A 123 -4.26 -9.59 -12.16
N THR A 124 -5.11 -10.08 -11.23
CA THR A 124 -6.36 -10.72 -11.61
C THR A 124 -7.35 -9.68 -12.17
N GLU A 125 -8.41 -10.14 -12.84
CA GLU A 125 -9.38 -9.26 -13.48
C GLU A 125 -10.09 -8.27 -12.53
N ASP A 126 -10.11 -8.54 -11.23
CA ASP A 126 -10.71 -7.69 -10.20
C ASP A 126 -9.81 -6.52 -9.77
N TRP A 127 -8.53 -6.58 -10.13
CA TRP A 127 -7.54 -5.58 -9.75
C TRP A 127 -7.02 -4.80 -10.96
N GLU A 128 -6.65 -3.57 -10.72
CA GLU A 128 -6.02 -2.73 -11.73
C GLU A 128 -4.90 -1.87 -11.11
N PRO A 129 -3.91 -1.44 -11.92
CA PRO A 129 -2.94 -0.47 -11.47
C PRO A 129 -3.62 0.85 -11.09
N LEU A 130 -3.28 1.39 -9.91
CA LEU A 130 -3.70 2.73 -9.48
C LEU A 130 -2.66 3.78 -9.87
N PHE A 131 -1.38 3.43 -9.73
CA PHE A 131 -0.26 4.30 -10.07
C PHE A 131 0.79 3.56 -10.88
N ILE A 132 1.43 4.29 -11.81
CA ILE A 132 2.52 3.79 -12.66
C ILE A 132 3.69 4.78 -12.60
N ASN A 133 4.91 4.27 -12.44
CA ASN A 133 6.14 5.05 -12.54
C ASN A 133 6.33 5.56 -13.96
N MET A 134 6.61 6.85 -14.11
CA MET A 134 6.75 7.46 -15.44
C MET A 134 8.13 7.25 -16.05
N ASN A 135 9.12 6.80 -15.28
CA ASN A 135 10.47 6.55 -15.79
C ASN A 135 10.61 5.17 -16.42
N ASP A 136 10.00 4.14 -15.82
CA ASP A 136 10.21 2.74 -16.24
C ASP A 136 8.92 1.92 -16.41
N GLY A 137 7.75 2.51 -16.14
CA GLY A 137 6.45 1.86 -16.28
C GLY A 137 6.14 0.83 -15.19
N SER A 138 6.94 0.71 -14.14
CA SER A 138 6.67 -0.20 -13.03
C SER A 138 5.40 0.19 -12.28
N ASN A 139 4.76 -0.80 -11.65
CA ASN A 139 3.60 -0.58 -10.80
C ASN A 139 3.98 0.20 -9.54
N GLU A 140 3.20 1.23 -9.23
CA GLU A 140 3.39 2.09 -8.07
C GLU A 140 2.17 2.09 -7.12
N GLY A 141 1.24 1.18 -7.33
CA GLY A 141 0.06 0.96 -6.51
C GLY A 141 -1.03 0.27 -7.29
N ILE A 142 -1.89 -0.43 -6.57
CA ILE A 142 -3.04 -1.14 -7.13
C ILE A 142 -4.33 -0.67 -6.46
N ARG A 143 -5.46 -0.91 -7.12
CA ARG A 143 -6.79 -0.82 -6.51
C ARG A 143 -7.67 -1.97 -6.96
N HIS A 144 -8.59 -2.37 -6.09
CA HIS A 144 -9.66 -3.29 -6.46
C HIS A 144 -10.78 -2.51 -7.15
N LYS A 145 -11.38 -3.09 -8.19
CA LYS A 145 -12.40 -2.39 -9.01
C LYS A 145 -13.71 -2.14 -8.28
N CYS A 146 -14.06 -2.99 -7.32
CA CYS A 146 -15.35 -2.94 -6.61
C CYS A 146 -15.20 -2.68 -5.11
N ASN A 147 -14.18 -3.26 -4.47
CA ASN A 147 -14.01 -3.21 -3.02
C ASN A 147 -13.14 -2.00 -2.61
N PRO A 148 -13.26 -1.49 -1.38
CA PRO A 148 -12.52 -0.33 -0.90
C PRO A 148 -11.06 -0.66 -0.55
N TRP A 149 -10.34 -1.30 -1.47
CA TRP A 149 -8.96 -1.74 -1.30
C TRP A 149 -8.04 -1.07 -2.29
N PHE A 150 -7.00 -0.43 -1.78
CA PHE A 150 -6.00 0.22 -2.62
C PHE A 150 -4.64 0.31 -1.93
N SER A 151 -3.63 0.70 -2.69
CA SER A 151 -2.27 0.78 -2.18
C SER A 151 -1.42 1.80 -2.94
N ALA A 152 -0.29 2.16 -2.34
CA ALA A 152 0.77 2.94 -2.96
C ALA A 152 2.14 2.28 -2.67
N GLN A 153 2.97 2.14 -3.70
CA GLN A 153 4.34 1.63 -3.55
C GLN A 153 5.29 2.70 -2.98
N PHE A 154 5.00 3.95 -3.28
CA PHE A 154 5.71 5.12 -2.75
C PHE A 154 5.24 5.47 -1.32
N HIS A 155 5.86 6.50 -0.74
CA HIS A 155 5.61 6.95 0.62
C HIS A 155 4.79 8.26 0.65
N PRO A 156 3.44 8.20 0.69
CA PRO A 156 2.60 9.41 0.72
C PRO A 156 2.72 10.20 2.02
N GLU A 157 3.19 9.57 3.09
CA GLU A 157 3.48 10.23 4.37
C GLU A 157 4.70 11.14 4.32
N ALA A 158 5.53 11.02 3.29
CA ALA A 158 6.78 11.77 3.10
C ALA A 158 7.70 11.82 4.34
N ALA A 159 8.10 12.97 4.81
CA ALA A 159 8.94 13.28 5.95
C ALA A 159 10.30 12.54 5.95
N SER A 160 11.16 12.85 5.02
CA SER A 160 11.23 13.96 4.07
C SER A 160 10.68 13.61 2.69
N GLY A 161 10.45 14.62 1.86
CA GLY A 161 10.02 14.47 0.47
C GLY A 161 8.71 15.20 0.16
N PRO A 162 8.19 15.06 -1.07
CA PRO A 162 6.94 15.67 -1.51
C PRO A 162 5.74 15.19 -0.70
N THR A 163 4.80 16.09 -0.44
CA THR A 163 3.57 15.83 0.32
C THR A 163 2.32 15.76 -0.57
N ASP A 164 2.49 15.86 -1.88
CA ASP A 164 1.39 15.96 -2.86
C ASP A 164 0.45 14.74 -2.85
N THR A 165 0.90 13.62 -2.31
CA THR A 165 0.13 12.37 -2.26
C THR A 165 -0.46 12.06 -0.87
N GLU A 166 -0.35 12.99 0.09
CA GLU A 166 -0.91 12.81 1.45
C GLU A 166 -2.44 12.64 1.43
N PHE A 167 -3.12 13.09 0.36
CA PHE A 167 -4.56 12.91 0.15
C PHE A 167 -5.01 11.44 0.19
N LEU A 168 -4.11 10.47 -0.05
CA LEU A 168 -4.43 9.05 0.04
C LEU A 168 -4.85 8.62 1.46
N PHE A 169 -4.34 9.32 2.49
CA PHE A 169 -4.83 9.12 3.86
C PHE A 169 -6.26 9.67 4.04
N ASP A 170 -6.57 10.81 3.40
CA ASP A 170 -7.93 11.38 3.43
C ASP A 170 -8.91 10.44 2.71
N ASP A 171 -8.49 9.86 1.60
CA ASP A 171 -9.31 8.91 0.85
C ASP A 171 -9.55 7.62 1.65
N PHE A 172 -8.55 7.11 2.36
CA PHE A 172 -8.72 5.96 3.24
C PHE A 172 -9.67 6.27 4.42
N VAL A 173 -9.48 7.38 5.09
CA VAL A 173 -10.30 7.77 6.26
C VAL A 173 -11.77 8.00 5.89
N LYS A 174 -12.05 8.49 4.69
CA LYS A 174 -13.45 8.64 4.19
C LYS A 174 -14.18 7.31 4.00
N LEU A 175 -13.45 6.21 3.93
CA LEU A 175 -14.01 4.87 3.74
C LEU A 175 -14.33 4.17 5.08
N LEU A 176 -13.73 4.64 6.18
CA LEU A 176 -13.99 4.16 7.55
C LEU A 176 -15.38 4.59 8.01
#